data_da5663bfcbbd26259d322058160168ae
#
_entry.id   da5663bfcbbd26259d322058160168ae
#
_cell.length_a   1.000
_cell.length_b   1.000
_cell.length_c   1.000
_cell.angle_alpha   90.00
_cell.angle_beta   90.00
_cell.angle_gamma   90.00
#
_symmetry.space_group_name_H-M   'P 1'
#
loop_
_entity.id
_entity.type
_entity.pdbx_description
1 polymer ?
#
loop_
_entity_poly.entity_id
_entity_poly.type
_entity_poly.pdbx_seq_one_letter_code
_entity_poly.pdbx_strand_id
1 'polypeptide(L)'
;SFELGDWPEFAKRFGHILLRNFARMRFAALVEAVGEIRYRTPEGLPHFYVMALYEHHEYIFIAGGMAELEGWREESPLRINVTAGSKKLRRFLFPAKGDAAEGAEQARITVTATELYVECDSRERLDAIKHSLAAAFGFSLHFRGEVMQPPARQVTTEELSTQEPLTVVVSHEEDRALLNAFLETVYLEWADRESPVLGGETPRHAVKTSAGQAQVAGLIDEMERCDFGLLRSGVAAFDYNKLRAHVGLC
;
A
#
# COMPACT_ATOMS: atom_id res chain seq x y z
N SER A 1 15.23 11.97 -41.66
CA SER A 1 13.88 12.50 -41.95
C SER A 1 12.92 11.34 -42.08
N PHE A 2 11.94 11.23 -41.17
CA PHE A 2 10.85 10.27 -41.31
C PHE A 2 9.79 10.88 -42.23
N GLU A 3 9.42 10.18 -43.29
CA GLU A 3 8.29 10.57 -44.11
C GLU A 3 6.99 10.23 -43.39
N LEU A 4 6.03 11.16 -43.36
CA LEU A 4 4.74 11.03 -42.68
C LEU A 4 3.88 9.84 -43.15
N GLY A 5 4.26 9.18 -44.29
CA GLY A 5 3.59 8.00 -44.82
C GLY A 5 3.76 6.72 -44.03
N ASP A 6 4.80 6.60 -43.18
CA ASP A 6 5.14 5.41 -42.46
C ASP A 6 4.58 5.40 -40.99
N TRP A 7 3.73 6.38 -40.67
CA TRP A 7 3.18 6.52 -39.32
C TRP A 7 2.45 5.28 -38.77
N PRO A 8 1.62 4.57 -39.57
CA PRO A 8 0.97 3.37 -39.06
C PRO A 8 1.95 2.26 -38.70
N GLU A 9 3.00 2.06 -39.48
CA GLU A 9 4.03 1.06 -39.23
C GLU A 9 4.93 1.45 -38.06
N PHE A 10 5.29 2.72 -38.01
CA PHE A 10 6.01 3.29 -36.87
C PHE A 10 5.19 3.17 -35.56
N ALA A 11 3.91 3.51 -35.58
CA ALA A 11 3.03 3.41 -34.42
C ALA A 11 2.87 1.95 -33.97
N LYS A 12 2.77 1.01 -34.90
CA LYS A 12 2.70 -0.43 -34.62
C LYS A 12 3.99 -0.93 -33.97
N ARG A 13 5.13 -0.45 -34.42
CA ARG A 13 6.45 -0.91 -33.98
C ARG A 13 6.94 -0.21 -32.70
N PHE A 14 6.65 1.08 -32.56
CA PHE A 14 7.17 1.94 -31.49
C PHE A 14 6.06 2.62 -30.66
N GLY A 15 4.79 2.39 -30.98
CA GLY A 15 3.67 3.05 -30.32
C GLY A 15 3.63 2.82 -28.82
N HIS A 16 4.02 1.63 -28.37
CA HIS A 16 4.13 1.30 -26.93
C HIS A 16 5.20 2.14 -26.23
N ILE A 17 6.32 2.47 -26.91
CA ILE A 17 7.37 3.34 -26.38
C ILE A 17 6.88 4.77 -26.29
N LEU A 18 6.19 5.24 -27.34
CA LEU A 18 5.60 6.58 -27.35
C LEU A 18 4.54 6.74 -26.26
N LEU A 19 3.64 5.78 -26.12
CA LEU A 19 2.61 5.78 -25.07
C LEU A 19 3.24 5.77 -23.68
N ARG A 20 4.28 4.95 -23.47
CA ARG A 20 5.02 4.90 -22.21
C ARG A 20 5.70 6.23 -21.90
N ASN A 21 6.34 6.86 -22.88
CA ASN A 21 6.97 8.16 -22.70
C ASN A 21 5.95 9.27 -22.48
N PHE A 22 4.84 9.24 -23.20
CA PHE A 22 3.73 10.17 -23.00
C PHE A 22 3.11 10.02 -21.61
N ALA A 23 2.88 8.80 -21.16
CA ALA A 23 2.42 8.53 -19.80
C ALA A 23 3.41 9.02 -18.74
N ARG A 24 4.72 8.84 -18.97
CA ARG A 24 5.78 9.37 -18.09
C ARG A 24 5.79 10.89 -18.06
N MET A 25 5.67 11.55 -19.20
CA MET A 25 5.62 13.01 -19.28
C MET A 25 4.37 13.57 -18.60
N ARG A 26 3.21 12.95 -18.80
CA ARG A 26 1.98 13.36 -18.12
C ARG A 26 2.07 13.12 -16.62
N PHE A 27 2.66 12.01 -16.21
CA PHE A 27 2.89 11.72 -14.80
C PHE A 27 3.87 12.72 -14.17
N ALA A 28 4.95 13.07 -14.85
CA ALA A 28 5.89 14.09 -14.40
C ALA A 28 5.21 15.47 -14.28
N ALA A 29 4.44 15.88 -15.28
CA ALA A 29 3.67 17.13 -15.24
C ALA A 29 2.61 17.11 -14.12
N LEU A 30 1.96 15.97 -13.89
CA LEU A 30 1.01 15.80 -12.78
C LEU A 30 1.73 15.89 -11.43
N VAL A 31 2.89 15.24 -11.28
CA VAL A 31 3.72 15.30 -10.06
C VAL A 31 4.20 16.72 -9.80
N GLU A 32 4.56 17.47 -10.86
CA GLU A 32 4.96 18.87 -10.74
C GLU A 32 3.77 19.75 -10.31
N ALA A 33 2.60 19.58 -10.93
CA ALA A 33 1.37 20.30 -10.54
C ALA A 33 0.89 19.91 -9.13
N VAL A 34 0.96 18.63 -8.77
CA VAL A 34 0.64 18.12 -7.41
C VAL A 34 1.73 18.50 -6.41
N GLY A 35 2.94 18.84 -6.86
CA GLY A 35 4.01 19.37 -6.00
C GLY A 35 3.63 20.65 -5.25
N GLU A 36 2.59 21.35 -5.70
CA GLU A 36 1.99 22.47 -4.99
C GLU A 36 1.04 22.03 -3.86
N ILE A 37 0.54 20.78 -3.93
CA ILE A 37 -0.33 20.19 -2.89
C ILE A 37 0.55 19.61 -1.80
N ARG A 38 0.41 20.16 -0.60
CA ARG A 38 1.16 19.73 0.58
C ARG A 38 0.24 18.98 1.52
N TYR A 39 0.54 17.72 1.74
CA TYR A 39 -0.14 16.91 2.73
C TYR A 39 0.53 17.08 4.09
N ARG A 40 -0.28 17.29 5.13
CA ARG A 40 0.19 17.44 6.50
C ARG A 40 -0.62 16.56 7.44
N THR A 41 0.03 16.09 8.48
CA THR A 41 -0.64 15.43 9.61
C THR A 41 -1.43 16.48 10.42
N PRO A 42 -2.34 16.06 11.32
CA PRO A 42 -3.04 16.98 12.22
C PRO A 42 -2.10 17.89 13.03
N GLU A 43 -0.87 17.44 13.32
CA GLU A 43 0.14 18.22 14.04
C GLU A 43 0.96 19.13 13.12
N GLY A 44 0.66 19.16 11.82
CA GLY A 44 1.32 20.00 10.84
C GLY A 44 2.63 19.46 10.27
N LEU A 45 3.00 18.21 10.56
CA LEU A 45 4.16 17.54 9.96
C LEU A 45 3.89 17.17 8.50
N PRO A 46 4.92 17.05 7.65
CA PRO A 46 4.73 16.48 6.31
C PRO A 46 4.14 15.09 6.39
N HIS A 47 3.02 14.87 5.69
CA HIS A 47 2.34 13.58 5.70
C HIS A 47 2.93 12.65 4.65
N PHE A 48 3.33 11.47 5.08
CA PHE A 48 3.78 10.35 4.25
C PHE A 48 3.26 9.07 4.84
N TYR A 49 2.94 8.12 3.98
CA TYR A 49 2.81 6.74 4.43
C TYR A 49 4.20 6.17 4.65
N VAL A 50 4.53 5.92 5.89
CA VAL A 50 5.86 5.46 6.28
C VAL A 50 5.76 4.13 7.00
N MET A 51 6.63 3.20 6.62
CA MET A 51 6.69 1.89 7.25
C MET A 51 8.13 1.47 7.48
N ALA A 52 8.38 0.85 8.64
CA ALA A 52 9.62 0.13 8.91
C ALA A 52 9.33 -1.34 9.21
N LEU A 53 10.24 -2.19 8.73
CA LEU A 53 10.23 -3.62 8.96
C LEU A 53 11.41 -4.03 9.84
N TYR A 54 11.10 -4.84 10.84
CA TYR A 54 12.08 -5.51 11.70
C TYR A 54 11.84 -7.01 11.69
N GLU A 55 12.91 -7.77 11.85
CA GLU A 55 12.88 -9.20 12.12
C GLU A 55 13.24 -9.46 13.58
N HIS A 56 12.63 -10.48 14.19
CA HIS A 56 12.92 -10.93 15.55
C HIS A 56 12.71 -12.44 15.69
N HIS A 57 13.30 -13.02 16.75
CA HIS A 57 13.12 -14.43 17.10
C HIS A 57 12.47 -14.64 18.48
N GLU A 58 12.11 -13.55 19.15
CA GLU A 58 11.66 -13.53 20.55
C GLU A 58 10.23 -12.96 20.67
N TYR A 59 9.27 -13.61 20.00
CA TYR A 59 7.88 -13.13 19.93
C TYR A 59 7.29 -12.76 21.31
N ILE A 60 7.46 -13.62 22.32
CA ILE A 60 6.87 -13.41 23.66
C ILE A 60 7.47 -12.16 24.32
N PHE A 61 8.79 -11.99 24.21
CA PHE A 61 9.49 -10.84 24.76
C PHE A 61 9.09 -9.55 24.06
N ILE A 62 9.09 -9.54 22.74
CA ILE A 62 8.72 -8.36 21.93
C ILE A 62 7.25 -7.99 22.16
N ALA A 63 6.34 -8.95 22.03
CA ALA A 63 4.90 -8.70 22.18
C ALA A 63 4.51 -8.33 23.63
N GLY A 64 5.22 -8.88 24.62
CA GLY A 64 5.06 -8.51 26.03
C GLY A 64 5.57 -7.10 26.31
N GLY A 65 6.78 -6.78 25.86
CA GLY A 65 7.38 -5.47 26.05
C GLY A 65 6.60 -4.35 25.33
N MET A 66 6.02 -4.64 24.16
CA MET A 66 5.13 -3.69 23.48
C MET A 66 3.89 -3.32 24.31
N ALA A 67 3.34 -4.27 25.07
CA ALA A 67 2.18 -4.01 25.94
C ALA A 67 2.52 -3.11 27.15
N GLU A 68 3.80 -3.05 27.52
CA GLU A 68 4.30 -2.23 28.62
C GLU A 68 4.86 -0.86 28.17
N LEU A 69 5.02 -0.66 26.85
CA LEU A 69 5.51 0.60 26.28
C LEU A 69 4.49 1.71 26.48
N GLU A 70 4.92 2.81 27.08
CA GLU A 70 4.11 3.97 27.35
C GLU A 70 3.53 4.56 26.04
N GLY A 71 2.24 4.87 26.08
CA GLY A 71 1.52 5.47 24.95
C GLY A 71 0.98 4.47 23.92
N TRP A 72 1.37 3.20 23.99
CA TRP A 72 0.83 2.17 23.12
C TRP A 72 -0.33 1.42 23.78
N ARG A 73 -1.35 1.13 22.98
CA ARG A 73 -2.52 0.37 23.41
C ARG A 73 -2.68 -0.85 22.53
N GLU A 74 -2.81 -2.02 23.11
CA GLU A 74 -3.11 -3.22 22.34
C GLU A 74 -4.53 -3.14 21.77
N GLU A 75 -4.64 -3.36 20.47
CA GLU A 75 -5.93 -3.53 19.81
C GLU A 75 -6.53 -4.88 20.22
N SER A 76 -7.84 -4.89 20.52
CA SER A 76 -8.54 -6.13 20.81
C SER A 76 -8.30 -7.15 19.71
N PRO A 77 -8.04 -8.43 20.04
CA PRO A 77 -7.65 -9.41 19.05
C PRO A 77 -8.70 -9.50 17.96
N LEU A 78 -8.31 -9.09 16.75
CA LEU A 78 -9.09 -9.32 15.54
C LEU A 78 -9.24 -10.84 15.39
N ARG A 79 -10.47 -11.33 15.39
CA ARG A 79 -10.77 -12.70 14.99
C ARG A 79 -10.54 -12.81 13.49
N ILE A 80 -9.28 -12.95 13.10
CA ILE A 80 -8.91 -13.22 11.71
C ILE A 80 -9.25 -14.69 11.48
N ASN A 81 -10.30 -14.94 10.72
CA ASN A 81 -10.61 -16.27 10.20
C ASN A 81 -9.58 -16.60 9.09
N VAL A 82 -8.33 -16.86 9.49
CA VAL A 82 -7.32 -17.40 8.59
C VAL A 82 -7.50 -18.92 8.59
N THR A 83 -7.97 -19.45 7.50
CA THR A 83 -8.21 -20.89 7.26
C THR A 83 -6.96 -21.76 7.28
N ALA A 84 -5.79 -21.23 7.58
CA ALA A 84 -4.55 -22.01 7.66
C ALA A 84 -3.62 -21.47 8.76
N GLY A 85 -3.73 -22.08 9.94
CA GLY A 85 -2.78 -21.91 11.02
C GLY A 85 -2.96 -20.62 11.82
N SER A 86 -3.21 -20.75 13.11
CA SER A 86 -3.27 -19.64 14.07
C SER A 86 -1.92 -18.90 14.08
N LYS A 87 -1.75 -17.91 13.20
CA LYS A 87 -0.57 -17.03 13.26
C LYS A 87 -0.70 -16.17 14.51
N LYS A 88 0.30 -16.22 15.37
CA LYS A 88 0.45 -15.30 16.50
C LYS A 88 0.61 -13.89 15.91
N LEU A 89 -0.36 -13.03 16.13
CA LEU A 89 -0.37 -11.66 15.66
C LEU A 89 -0.93 -10.78 16.78
N ARG A 90 -0.21 -9.74 17.15
CA ARG A 90 -0.68 -8.70 18.08
C ARG A 90 -0.48 -7.34 17.44
N ARG A 91 -1.43 -6.47 17.67
CA ARG A 91 -1.43 -5.14 17.13
C ARG A 91 -1.50 -4.10 18.22
N PHE A 92 -0.70 -3.07 18.08
CA PHE A 92 -0.60 -1.98 19.05
C PHE A 92 -0.82 -0.66 18.31
N LEU A 93 -1.61 0.22 18.91
CA LEU A 93 -2.00 1.50 18.36
C LEU A 93 -1.45 2.62 19.22
N PHE A 94 -0.92 3.65 18.59
CA PHE A 94 -0.54 4.88 19.24
C PHE A 94 -1.65 5.93 18.94
N PRO A 95 -2.46 6.31 19.95
CA PRO A 95 -3.59 7.21 19.73
C PRO A 95 -3.13 8.63 19.39
N ALA A 96 -3.93 9.34 18.62
CA ALA A 96 -3.73 10.76 18.35
C ALA A 96 -3.88 11.57 19.65
N LYS A 97 -3.06 12.61 19.80
CA LYS A 97 -3.17 13.58 20.90
C LYS A 97 -4.04 14.75 20.44
N GLY A 98 -4.98 15.20 21.28
CA GLY A 98 -5.79 16.40 21.06
C GLY A 98 -7.20 16.12 20.52
N ASP A 99 -7.81 17.14 19.90
CA ASP A 99 -9.19 17.12 19.37
C ASP A 99 -9.35 16.30 18.06
N ALA A 100 -8.37 15.46 17.74
CA ALA A 100 -8.53 14.51 16.66
C ALA A 100 -9.68 13.56 16.98
N ALA A 101 -10.49 13.20 15.97
CA ALA A 101 -11.66 12.34 16.10
C ALA A 101 -11.36 11.13 17.00
N GLU A 102 -12.27 10.81 17.92
CA GLU A 102 -12.15 9.66 18.81
C GLU A 102 -11.84 8.41 17.96
N GLY A 103 -10.66 7.83 18.17
CA GLY A 103 -10.20 6.66 17.41
C GLY A 103 -9.14 6.94 16.33
N ALA A 104 -8.75 8.20 16.10
CA ALA A 104 -7.64 8.50 15.20
C ALA A 104 -6.33 7.89 15.71
N GLU A 105 -5.66 7.14 14.85
CA GLU A 105 -4.37 6.51 15.15
C GLU A 105 -3.26 7.31 14.48
N GLN A 106 -2.18 7.57 15.22
CA GLN A 106 -0.98 8.23 14.68
C GLN A 106 0.05 7.23 14.19
N ALA A 107 0.08 6.07 14.80
CA ALA A 107 0.97 4.99 14.42
C ALA A 107 0.40 3.64 14.82
N ARG A 108 0.86 2.61 14.13
CA ARG A 108 0.50 1.22 14.38
C ARG A 108 1.75 0.36 14.38
N ILE A 109 1.82 -0.57 15.33
CA ILE A 109 2.81 -1.64 15.33
C ILE A 109 2.09 -2.97 15.25
N THR A 110 2.50 -3.80 14.30
CA THR A 110 2.03 -5.17 14.16
C THR A 110 3.20 -6.13 14.45
N VAL A 111 3.03 -6.99 15.45
CA VAL A 111 4.00 -8.03 15.82
C VAL A 111 3.48 -9.37 15.35
N THR A 112 4.22 -10.03 14.47
CA THR A 112 3.98 -11.41 14.02
C THR A 112 4.93 -12.37 14.75
N ALA A 113 4.92 -13.64 14.37
CA ALA A 113 5.81 -14.64 14.99
C ALA A 113 7.30 -14.33 14.81
N THR A 114 7.69 -13.65 13.72
CA THR A 114 9.09 -13.41 13.33
C THR A 114 9.38 -11.98 12.90
N GLU A 115 8.37 -11.13 12.77
CA GLU A 115 8.51 -9.80 12.21
C GLU A 115 7.72 -8.77 13.02
N LEU A 116 8.20 -7.53 13.01
CA LEU A 116 7.53 -6.37 13.56
C LEU A 116 7.48 -5.29 12.50
N TYR A 117 6.28 -4.78 12.27
CA TYR A 117 6.00 -3.70 11.32
C TYR A 117 5.59 -2.45 12.08
N VAL A 118 6.19 -1.33 11.74
CA VAL A 118 5.79 0.00 12.20
C VAL A 118 5.16 0.73 11.03
N GLU A 119 3.98 1.26 11.20
CA GLU A 119 3.26 2.08 10.21
C GLU A 119 2.91 3.41 10.86
N CYS A 120 3.18 4.53 10.18
CA CYS A 120 2.82 5.85 10.65
C CYS A 120 2.70 6.85 9.49
N ASP A 121 2.30 8.07 9.81
CA ASP A 121 1.94 9.12 8.88
C ASP A 121 3.04 10.16 8.64
N SER A 122 4.19 10.04 9.31
CA SER A 122 5.30 10.97 9.10
C SER A 122 6.66 10.32 9.41
N ARG A 123 7.70 10.85 8.77
CA ARG A 123 9.06 10.39 8.98
C ARG A 123 9.55 10.66 10.41
N GLU A 124 9.25 11.85 10.90
CA GLU A 124 9.66 12.29 12.25
C GLU A 124 9.08 11.35 13.31
N ARG A 125 7.82 10.92 13.11
CA ARG A 125 7.18 9.96 13.99
C ARG A 125 7.81 8.58 13.88
N LEU A 126 8.12 8.12 12.68
CA LEU A 126 8.83 6.86 12.50
C LEU A 126 10.18 6.88 13.23
N ASP A 127 10.95 7.96 13.10
CA ASP A 127 12.26 8.07 13.75
C ASP A 127 12.12 8.07 15.29
N ALA A 128 11.12 8.74 15.84
CA ALA A 128 10.83 8.68 17.27
C ALA A 128 10.46 7.26 17.74
N ILE A 129 9.62 6.56 16.97
CA ILE A 129 9.25 5.17 17.28
C ILE A 129 10.46 4.25 17.19
N LYS A 130 11.32 4.38 16.17
CA LYS A 130 12.55 3.61 16.02
C LYS A 130 13.46 3.77 17.23
N HIS A 131 13.60 5.00 17.74
CA HIS A 131 14.38 5.24 18.96
C HIS A 131 13.77 4.55 20.19
N SER A 132 12.46 4.61 20.35
CA SER A 132 11.75 3.96 21.45
C SER A 132 11.89 2.44 21.38
N LEU A 133 11.77 1.85 20.18
CA LEU A 133 11.95 0.41 19.97
C LEU A 133 13.39 -0.02 20.22
N ALA A 134 14.37 0.76 19.77
CA ALA A 134 15.78 0.47 20.03
C ALA A 134 16.11 0.55 21.53
N ALA A 135 15.52 1.50 22.25
CA ALA A 135 15.70 1.60 23.71
C ALA A 135 15.05 0.45 24.46
N ALA A 136 13.88 -0.02 24.02
CA ALA A 136 13.13 -1.07 24.71
C ALA A 136 13.65 -2.48 24.39
N PHE A 137 14.03 -2.76 23.16
CA PHE A 137 14.31 -4.11 22.66
C PHE A 137 15.75 -4.33 22.22
N GLY A 138 16.51 -3.24 21.99
CA GLY A 138 17.93 -3.33 21.64
C GLY A 138 18.20 -4.28 20.49
N PHE A 139 19.05 -5.26 20.71
CA PHE A 139 19.48 -6.24 19.71
C PHE A 139 18.45 -7.34 19.40
N SER A 140 17.32 -7.39 20.12
CA SER A 140 16.25 -8.36 19.83
C SER A 140 15.45 -8.00 18.59
N LEU A 141 15.57 -6.75 18.10
CA LEU A 141 14.97 -6.28 16.85
C LEU A 141 16.04 -5.99 15.79
N HIS A 142 15.95 -6.67 14.67
CA HIS A 142 16.86 -6.49 13.54
C HIS A 142 16.15 -5.67 12.44
N PHE A 143 16.56 -4.42 12.29
CA PHE A 143 16.02 -3.56 11.24
C PHE A 143 16.32 -4.12 9.84
N ARG A 144 15.30 -4.23 8.98
CA ARG A 144 15.38 -4.77 7.62
C ARG A 144 15.24 -3.70 6.54
N GLY A 145 14.49 -2.68 6.81
CA GLY A 145 14.29 -1.60 5.85
C GLY A 145 13.11 -0.72 6.20
N GLU A 146 12.98 0.36 5.45
CA GLU A 146 11.86 1.28 5.53
C GLU A 146 11.38 1.68 4.14
N VAL A 147 10.09 1.99 4.04
CA VAL A 147 9.45 2.50 2.84
C VAL A 147 8.73 3.79 3.20
N MET A 148 8.88 4.80 2.36
CA MET A 148 8.18 6.07 2.49
C MET A 148 7.49 6.37 1.16
N GLN A 149 6.20 6.63 1.19
CA GLN A 149 5.39 6.93 0.02
C GLN A 149 4.54 8.18 0.30
N PRO A 150 4.41 9.09 -0.68
CA PRO A 150 3.43 10.17 -0.56
C PRO A 150 2.02 9.57 -0.56
N PRO A 151 1.05 10.22 0.09
CA PRO A 151 -0.33 9.78 0.04
C PRO A 151 -0.84 9.77 -1.39
N ALA A 152 -1.51 8.68 -1.78
CA ALA A 152 -2.12 8.56 -3.09
C ALA A 152 -3.47 9.26 -3.07
N ARG A 153 -3.63 10.34 -3.84
CA ARG A 153 -4.89 11.06 -3.98
C ARG A 153 -5.17 11.37 -5.45
N GLN A 154 -6.45 11.29 -5.83
CA GLN A 154 -6.90 11.87 -7.09
C GLN A 154 -6.98 13.39 -6.92
N VAL A 155 -6.26 14.11 -7.77
CA VAL A 155 -6.28 15.58 -7.80
C VAL A 155 -7.30 16.02 -8.82
N THR A 156 -8.22 16.89 -8.41
CA THR A 156 -9.23 17.43 -9.32
C THR A 156 -8.65 18.55 -10.19
N THR A 157 -9.28 18.80 -11.34
CA THR A 157 -8.87 19.91 -12.23
C THR A 157 -8.96 21.26 -11.54
N GLU A 158 -9.90 21.42 -10.62
CA GLU A 158 -10.08 22.63 -9.83
C GLU A 158 -8.90 22.85 -8.85
N GLU A 159 -8.45 21.80 -8.20
CA GLU A 159 -7.28 21.82 -7.31
C GLU A 159 -5.99 22.18 -8.08
N LEU A 160 -5.85 21.71 -9.32
CA LEU A 160 -4.70 22.03 -10.19
C LEU A 160 -4.73 23.48 -10.69
N SER A 161 -5.89 24.13 -10.72
CA SER A 161 -6.03 25.50 -11.19
C SER A 161 -5.81 26.56 -10.11
N THR A 162 -5.68 26.17 -8.84
CA THR A 162 -5.43 27.08 -7.73
C THR A 162 -4.00 27.62 -7.78
N GLN A 163 -3.83 28.94 -7.63
CA GLN A 163 -2.50 29.58 -7.63
C GLN A 163 -1.75 29.42 -6.29
N GLU A 164 -2.47 29.04 -5.24
CA GLU A 164 -1.86 28.82 -3.91
C GLU A 164 -1.67 27.33 -3.65
N PRO A 165 -0.53 26.95 -3.01
CA PRO A 165 -0.28 25.56 -2.67
C PRO A 165 -1.35 25.06 -1.70
N LEU A 166 -2.05 23.98 -2.08
CA LEU A 166 -3.05 23.33 -1.25
C LEU A 166 -2.38 22.60 -0.10
N THR A 167 -2.88 22.83 1.11
CA THR A 167 -2.48 22.04 2.28
C THR A 167 -3.65 21.16 2.70
N VAL A 168 -3.44 19.86 2.63
CA VAL A 168 -4.44 18.85 2.98
C VAL A 168 -3.98 18.11 4.21
N VAL A 169 -4.88 18.00 5.18
CA VAL A 169 -4.69 17.18 6.37
C VAL A 169 -5.41 15.85 6.11
N VAL A 170 -4.69 14.74 6.22
CA VAL A 170 -5.24 13.39 6.01
C VAL A 170 -5.06 12.54 7.25
N SER A 171 -6.01 11.66 7.48
CA SER A 171 -5.95 10.66 8.54
C SER A 171 -5.37 9.34 8.01
N HIS A 172 -4.92 8.48 8.92
CA HIS A 172 -4.49 7.12 8.57
C HIS A 172 -5.58 6.29 7.88
N GLU A 173 -6.84 6.55 8.22
CA GLU A 173 -7.98 5.86 7.62
C GLU A 173 -8.23 6.32 6.18
N GLU A 174 -8.09 7.64 5.93
CA GLU A 174 -8.16 8.19 4.58
C GLU A 174 -7.03 7.66 3.70
N ASP A 175 -5.82 7.56 4.22
CA ASP A 175 -4.68 6.97 3.50
C ASP A 175 -4.96 5.52 3.10
N ARG A 176 -5.52 4.72 4.00
CA ARG A 176 -5.91 3.35 3.67
C ARG A 176 -7.00 3.28 2.61
N ALA A 177 -8.00 4.14 2.70
CA ALA A 177 -9.06 4.21 1.70
C ALA A 177 -8.50 4.59 0.32
N LEU A 178 -7.56 5.54 0.27
CA LEU A 178 -6.87 5.94 -0.96
C LEU A 178 -6.00 4.81 -1.52
N LEU A 179 -5.26 4.12 -0.66
CA LEU A 179 -4.46 2.96 -1.07
C LEU A 179 -5.35 1.85 -1.62
N ASN A 180 -6.46 1.53 -0.96
CA ASN A 180 -7.41 0.54 -1.42
C ASN A 180 -8.00 0.92 -2.79
N ALA A 181 -8.41 2.16 -2.98
CA ALA A 181 -8.93 2.65 -4.25
C ALA A 181 -7.88 2.56 -5.37
N PHE A 182 -6.63 2.89 -5.06
CA PHE A 182 -5.51 2.75 -6.00
C PHE A 182 -5.28 1.28 -6.39
N LEU A 183 -5.21 0.38 -5.41
CA LEU A 183 -5.03 -1.06 -5.66
C LEU A 183 -6.20 -1.64 -6.44
N GLU A 184 -7.44 -1.22 -6.14
CA GLU A 184 -8.63 -1.62 -6.91
C GLU A 184 -8.48 -1.24 -8.39
N THR A 185 -8.09 0.00 -8.67
CA THR A 185 -7.86 0.44 -10.04
C THR A 185 -6.80 -0.41 -10.75
N VAL A 186 -5.65 -0.62 -10.11
CA VAL A 186 -4.52 -1.37 -10.69
C VAL A 186 -4.91 -2.83 -10.97
N TYR A 187 -5.57 -3.48 -10.03
CA TYR A 187 -5.93 -4.89 -10.16
C TYR A 187 -7.09 -5.11 -11.14
N LEU A 188 -8.07 -4.20 -11.19
CA LEU A 188 -9.13 -4.31 -12.18
C LEU A 188 -8.61 -4.04 -13.60
N GLU A 189 -7.69 -3.09 -13.77
CA GLU A 189 -7.01 -2.89 -15.06
C GLU A 189 -6.16 -4.09 -15.48
N TRP A 190 -5.55 -4.82 -14.54
CA TRP A 190 -4.80 -6.02 -14.85
C TRP A 190 -5.65 -7.07 -15.55
N ALA A 191 -6.92 -7.19 -15.20
CA ALA A 191 -7.85 -8.16 -15.79
C ALA A 191 -7.99 -8.00 -17.32
N ASP A 192 -7.78 -6.79 -17.83
CA ASP A 192 -7.92 -6.43 -19.25
C ASP A 192 -6.56 -6.20 -19.94
N ARG A 193 -5.44 -6.42 -19.25
CA ARG A 193 -4.09 -6.33 -19.83
C ARG A 193 -3.58 -7.68 -20.27
N GLU A 194 -2.89 -7.69 -21.41
CA GLU A 194 -2.17 -8.87 -21.87
C GLU A 194 -1.07 -9.27 -20.86
N SER A 195 -1.05 -10.53 -20.48
CA SER A 195 -0.09 -11.08 -19.53
C SER A 195 0.85 -12.06 -20.22
N PRO A 196 2.17 -11.84 -20.17
CA PRO A 196 3.14 -12.79 -20.70
C PRO A 196 3.03 -14.18 -20.06
N VAL A 197 2.63 -14.24 -18.78
CA VAL A 197 2.45 -15.50 -18.05
C VAL A 197 1.25 -16.30 -18.58
N LEU A 198 0.28 -15.63 -19.19
CA LEU A 198 -0.89 -16.23 -19.82
C LEU A 198 -0.71 -16.37 -21.34
N GLY A 199 0.54 -16.41 -21.83
CA GLY A 199 0.81 -16.54 -23.26
C GLY A 199 0.44 -15.32 -24.10
N GLY A 200 0.32 -14.13 -23.49
CA GLY A 200 -0.09 -12.89 -24.15
C GLY A 200 -1.61 -12.67 -24.13
N GLU A 201 -2.37 -13.55 -23.51
CA GLU A 201 -3.81 -13.34 -23.31
C GLU A 201 -4.09 -12.45 -22.11
N THR A 202 -5.26 -11.79 -22.12
CA THR A 202 -5.77 -11.09 -20.94
C THR A 202 -6.34 -12.11 -19.94
N PRO A 203 -6.24 -11.88 -18.61
CA PRO A 203 -6.86 -12.74 -17.62
C PRO A 203 -8.33 -13.03 -17.90
N ARG A 204 -9.09 -12.01 -18.29
CA ARG A 204 -10.51 -12.11 -18.63
C ARG A 204 -10.78 -12.99 -19.88
N HIS A 205 -9.82 -13.08 -20.78
CA HIS A 205 -9.92 -13.99 -21.93
C HIS A 205 -9.50 -15.40 -21.57
N ALA A 206 -8.42 -15.56 -20.83
CA ALA A 206 -7.87 -16.84 -20.42
C ALA A 206 -8.87 -17.69 -19.61
N VAL A 207 -9.68 -17.07 -18.74
CA VAL A 207 -10.69 -17.80 -17.92
C VAL A 207 -11.81 -18.48 -18.72
N LYS A 208 -11.90 -18.25 -20.03
CA LYS A 208 -12.85 -18.95 -20.91
C LYS A 208 -12.51 -20.44 -21.08
N THR A 209 -11.30 -20.86 -20.74
CA THR A 209 -10.86 -22.24 -20.77
C THR A 209 -10.62 -22.76 -19.35
N SER A 210 -10.83 -24.05 -19.11
CA SER A 210 -10.58 -24.64 -17.79
C SER A 210 -9.12 -24.55 -17.36
N ALA A 211 -8.19 -24.67 -18.30
CA ALA A 211 -6.77 -24.50 -18.04
C ALA A 211 -6.43 -23.04 -17.65
N GLY A 212 -6.99 -22.08 -18.38
CA GLY A 212 -6.81 -20.66 -18.09
C GLY A 212 -7.46 -20.24 -16.77
N GLN A 213 -8.62 -20.82 -16.41
CA GLN A 213 -9.22 -20.60 -15.10
C GLN A 213 -8.27 -20.97 -13.96
N ALA A 214 -7.65 -22.17 -14.06
CA ALA A 214 -6.69 -22.61 -13.05
C ALA A 214 -5.45 -21.72 -12.97
N GLN A 215 -4.94 -21.26 -14.13
CA GLN A 215 -3.80 -20.36 -14.19
C GLN A 215 -4.13 -18.99 -13.60
N VAL A 216 -5.25 -18.38 -13.98
CA VAL A 216 -5.66 -17.06 -13.49
C VAL A 216 -5.99 -17.12 -11.99
N ALA A 217 -6.65 -18.18 -11.52
CA ALA A 217 -6.88 -18.41 -10.10
C ALA A 217 -5.57 -18.48 -9.32
N GLY A 218 -4.59 -19.25 -9.81
CA GLY A 218 -3.27 -19.34 -9.18
C GLY A 218 -2.53 -18.00 -9.12
N LEU A 219 -2.65 -17.16 -10.16
CA LEU A 219 -2.07 -15.81 -10.16
C LEU A 219 -2.74 -14.91 -9.11
N ILE A 220 -4.05 -14.96 -8.99
CA ILE A 220 -4.78 -14.16 -7.99
C ILE A 220 -4.45 -14.64 -6.57
N ASP A 221 -4.36 -15.97 -6.36
CA ASP A 221 -3.97 -16.53 -5.07
C ASP A 221 -2.54 -16.12 -4.68
N GLU A 222 -1.63 -16.02 -5.66
CA GLU A 222 -0.28 -15.50 -5.43
C GLU A 222 -0.29 -14.01 -5.08
N MET A 223 -1.08 -13.19 -5.81
CA MET A 223 -1.25 -11.76 -5.48
C MET A 223 -1.80 -11.58 -4.07
N GLU A 224 -2.82 -12.37 -3.69
CA GLU A 224 -3.41 -12.33 -2.35
C GLU A 224 -2.41 -12.76 -1.28
N ARG A 225 -1.63 -13.81 -1.55
CA ARG A 225 -0.58 -14.27 -0.62
C ARG A 225 0.52 -13.23 -0.41
N CYS A 226 0.84 -12.48 -1.45
CA CYS A 226 1.82 -11.39 -1.43
C CYS A 226 1.20 -10.04 -1.07
N ASP A 227 -0.10 -10.00 -0.69
CA ASP A 227 -0.78 -8.77 -0.34
C ASP A 227 -0.08 -8.08 0.83
N PHE A 228 0.24 -6.84 0.60
CA PHE A 228 1.03 -6.03 1.50
C PHE A 228 0.31 -5.76 2.84
N GLY A 229 -1.01 -5.55 2.80
CA GLY A 229 -1.83 -5.42 3.99
C GLY A 229 -1.90 -6.74 4.78
N LEU A 230 -2.07 -7.87 4.07
CA LEU A 230 -2.11 -9.18 4.68
C LEU A 230 -0.79 -9.53 5.38
N LEU A 231 0.34 -9.26 4.71
CA LEU A 231 1.66 -9.49 5.27
C LEU A 231 1.95 -8.63 6.49
N ARG A 232 1.47 -7.38 6.51
CA ARG A 232 1.73 -6.40 7.57
C ARG A 232 0.78 -6.51 8.75
N SER A 233 -0.51 -6.52 8.45
CA SER A 233 -1.56 -6.34 9.45
C SER A 233 -2.48 -7.55 9.59
N GLY A 234 -2.30 -8.58 8.75
CA GLY A 234 -3.19 -9.72 8.67
C GLY A 234 -4.55 -9.40 8.05
N VAL A 235 -4.72 -8.18 7.53
CA VAL A 235 -5.91 -7.74 6.80
C VAL A 235 -5.47 -7.39 5.39
N ALA A 236 -6.09 -8.01 4.38
CA ALA A 236 -5.77 -7.73 3.00
C ALA A 236 -6.03 -6.26 2.67
N ALA A 237 -5.11 -5.64 1.92
CA ALA A 237 -5.27 -4.28 1.46
C ALA A 237 -6.30 -4.18 0.33
N PHE A 238 -6.62 -5.29 -0.32
CA PHE A 238 -7.60 -5.37 -1.40
C PHE A 238 -8.52 -6.59 -1.23
N ASP A 239 -9.76 -6.47 -1.67
CA ASP A 239 -10.71 -7.61 -1.71
C ASP A 239 -10.53 -8.42 -2.99
N TYR A 240 -9.74 -9.48 -2.91
CA TYR A 240 -9.43 -10.35 -4.05
C TYR A 240 -10.64 -11.12 -4.59
N ASN A 241 -11.74 -11.22 -3.83
CA ASN A 241 -12.98 -11.78 -4.34
C ASN A 241 -13.61 -10.87 -5.40
N LYS A 242 -13.45 -9.54 -5.27
CA LYS A 242 -13.85 -8.61 -6.33
C LYS A 242 -13.06 -8.88 -7.62
N LEU A 243 -11.75 -9.16 -7.52
CA LEU A 243 -10.94 -9.46 -8.69
C LEU A 243 -11.34 -10.79 -9.32
N ARG A 244 -11.56 -11.83 -8.50
CA ARG A 244 -12.06 -13.13 -8.99
C ARG A 244 -13.38 -12.99 -9.72
N ALA A 245 -14.34 -12.26 -9.15
CA ALA A 245 -15.61 -11.95 -9.82
C ALA A 245 -15.42 -11.14 -11.11
N HIS A 246 -14.53 -10.14 -11.08
CA HIS A 246 -14.27 -9.26 -12.22
C HIS A 246 -13.66 -9.98 -13.42
N VAL A 247 -12.82 -10.98 -13.20
CA VAL A 247 -12.26 -11.83 -14.27
C VAL A 247 -13.20 -12.96 -14.70
N GLY A 248 -14.25 -13.27 -13.93
CA GLY A 248 -15.21 -14.32 -14.24
C GLY A 248 -14.87 -15.69 -13.66
N LEU A 249 -14.22 -15.75 -12.51
CA LEU A 249 -13.88 -16.98 -11.77
C LEU A 249 -14.93 -17.38 -10.71
N CYS A 250 -16.03 -16.67 -10.61
CA CYS A 250 -17.15 -16.98 -9.70
C CYS A 250 -18.27 -17.72 -10.43
#